data_c011ba37c36954487b2e62d3386771e9
#
_entry.id   c011ba37c36954487b2e62d3386771e9
#
_cell.length_a   1.000
_cell.length_b   1.000
_cell.length_c   1.000
_cell.angle_alpha   90.00
_cell.angle_beta   90.00
_cell.angle_gamma   90.00
#
_symmetry.space_group_name_H-M   'P 1'
#
loop_
_entity.id
_entity.type
_entity.pdbx_description
1 polymer ?
#
loop_
_entity_poly.entity_id
_entity_poly.type
_entity_poly.pdbx_seq_one_letter_code
_entity_poly.pdbx_strand_id
1 'polypeptide(L)'
;RHKVSAFTFSLLPDEKPRYMMGIGEPRDILDGVEMGCDMFDCVLPTRNGRNGCAFTYRGRLNIRNSRFSSMKDPVEAECGCYTCTHFSAGYLRHLFNIGEGLGPVLLSLHNITFFMRFMEDIRNSVMNGSFKDFKQHFLQIFYKGNQQ
;
A
#
# COMPACT_ATOMS: atom_id res chain seq x y z
N ARG A 1 -4.16 2.37 21.09
CA ARG A 1 -3.98 1.09 20.36
C ARG A 1 -2.52 0.60 20.44
N HIS A 2 -1.51 1.42 20.12
CA HIS A 2 -0.09 1.02 20.14
C HIS A 2 0.38 0.45 21.50
N LYS A 3 0.03 1.08 22.63
CA LYS A 3 0.41 0.59 23.96
C LYS A 3 -0.13 -0.81 24.27
N VAL A 4 -1.39 -1.08 23.87
CA VAL A 4 -2.02 -2.39 24.08
C VAL A 4 -1.34 -3.44 23.21
N SER A 5 -1.10 -3.15 21.93
CA SER A 5 -0.46 -4.10 21.01
C SER A 5 0.97 -4.44 21.47
N ALA A 6 1.77 -3.43 21.83
CA ALA A 6 3.13 -3.65 22.33
C ALA A 6 3.14 -4.52 23.59
N PHE A 7 2.22 -4.26 24.54
CA PHE A 7 2.08 -5.09 25.75
C PHE A 7 1.67 -6.51 25.41
N THR A 8 0.68 -6.68 24.51
CA THR A 8 0.21 -8.03 24.10
C THR A 8 1.34 -8.81 23.46
N PHE A 9 2.11 -8.19 22.55
CA PHE A 9 3.20 -8.87 21.86
C PHE A 9 4.36 -9.27 22.81
N SER A 10 4.59 -8.51 23.88
CA SER A 10 5.58 -8.88 24.88
C SER A 10 5.22 -10.13 25.70
N LEU A 11 3.94 -10.56 25.66
CA LEU A 11 3.43 -11.77 26.33
C LEU A 11 3.36 -12.99 25.40
N LEU A 12 3.48 -12.78 24.08
CA LEU A 12 3.41 -13.88 23.11
C LEU A 12 4.78 -14.52 22.91
N PRO A 13 4.83 -15.84 22.65
CA PRO A 13 6.08 -16.55 22.41
C PRO A 13 6.80 -16.01 21.15
N ASP A 14 8.12 -15.85 21.25
CA ASP A 14 8.95 -15.29 20.17
C ASP A 14 9.08 -16.24 18.97
N GLU A 15 8.97 -17.55 19.21
CA GLU A 15 9.08 -18.59 18.17
C GLU A 15 7.79 -18.78 17.36
N LYS A 16 6.70 -18.07 17.69
CA LYS A 16 5.43 -18.14 16.95
C LYS A 16 5.17 -16.85 16.21
N PRO A 17 4.63 -16.93 14.97
CA PRO A 17 4.25 -15.73 14.22
C PRO A 17 3.11 -14.99 14.94
N ARG A 18 3.24 -13.66 14.98
CA ARG A 18 2.29 -12.73 15.59
C ARG A 18 1.44 -12.07 14.52
N TYR A 19 0.14 -12.14 14.69
CA TYR A 19 -0.82 -11.67 13.70
C TYR A 19 -1.70 -10.55 14.24
N MET A 20 -1.83 -9.47 13.47
CA MET A 20 -2.69 -8.33 13.79
C MET A 20 -3.80 -8.19 12.76
N MET A 21 -5.03 -8.52 13.16
CA MET A 21 -6.20 -8.52 12.29
C MET A 21 -6.68 -7.11 11.94
N GLY A 22 -7.10 -6.93 10.67
CA GLY A 22 -7.78 -5.72 10.21
C GLY A 22 -6.88 -4.48 10.10
N ILE A 23 -5.58 -4.63 10.07
CA ILE A 23 -4.60 -3.55 9.97
C ILE A 23 -4.01 -3.52 8.56
N GLY A 24 -4.10 -2.36 7.91
CA GLY A 24 -3.64 -2.20 6.53
C GLY A 24 -3.22 -0.78 6.14
N GLU A 25 -3.36 0.19 7.03
CA GLU A 25 -2.75 1.50 6.81
C GLU A 25 -1.22 1.36 6.85
N PRO A 26 -0.47 1.84 5.83
CA PRO A 26 0.98 1.64 5.78
C PRO A 26 1.72 2.06 7.06
N ARG A 27 1.31 3.15 7.70
CA ARG A 27 1.87 3.57 8.99
C ARG A 27 1.62 2.53 10.09
N ASP A 28 0.39 2.05 10.18
CA ASP A 28 0.00 1.08 11.22
C ASP A 28 0.70 -0.27 11.03
N ILE A 29 0.97 -0.67 9.77
CA ILE A 29 1.78 -1.86 9.44
C ILE A 29 3.22 -1.66 9.94
N LEU A 30 3.85 -0.53 9.61
CA LEU A 30 5.22 -0.23 10.05
C LEU A 30 5.34 -0.16 11.58
N ASP A 31 4.36 0.44 12.23
CA ASP A 31 4.30 0.48 13.70
C ASP A 31 4.08 -0.91 14.30
N GLY A 32 3.26 -1.74 13.65
CA GLY A 32 3.03 -3.14 14.02
C GLY A 32 4.31 -3.98 13.94
N VAL A 33 5.05 -3.87 12.85
CA VAL A 33 6.33 -4.56 12.67
C VAL A 33 7.35 -4.12 13.72
N GLU A 34 7.44 -2.82 14.01
CA GLU A 34 8.31 -2.30 15.08
C GLU A 34 7.98 -2.89 16.46
N MET A 35 6.71 -3.22 16.71
CA MET A 35 6.26 -3.88 17.94
C MET A 35 6.42 -5.41 17.91
N GLY A 36 6.91 -5.99 16.81
CA GLY A 36 7.11 -7.43 16.66
C GLY A 36 5.94 -8.21 16.04
N CYS A 37 5.09 -7.55 15.24
CA CYS A 37 4.05 -8.21 14.46
C CYS A 37 4.60 -8.72 13.13
N ASP A 38 4.21 -9.94 12.73
CA ASP A 38 4.71 -10.61 11.53
C ASP A 38 3.70 -10.62 10.39
N MET A 39 2.39 -10.63 10.71
CA MET A 39 1.33 -10.81 9.71
C MET A 39 0.17 -9.84 9.92
N PHE A 40 -0.41 -9.43 8.79
CA PHE A 40 -1.53 -8.48 8.74
C PHE A 40 -2.55 -8.92 7.70
N ASP A 41 -3.80 -8.54 7.88
CA ASP A 41 -4.82 -8.56 6.83
C ASP A 41 -5.62 -7.26 6.82
N CYS A 42 -6.12 -6.90 5.67
CA CYS A 42 -7.10 -5.81 5.56
C CYS A 42 -7.82 -5.79 4.21
N VAL A 43 -8.91 -5.04 4.18
CA VAL A 43 -9.69 -4.81 2.95
C VAL A 43 -9.23 -3.56 2.19
N LEU A 44 -8.26 -2.79 2.70
CA LEU A 44 -7.87 -1.50 2.12
C LEU A 44 -7.43 -1.59 0.66
N PRO A 45 -6.60 -2.58 0.22
CA PRO A 45 -6.14 -2.64 -1.16
C PRO A 45 -7.30 -2.67 -2.15
N THR A 46 -8.24 -3.58 -1.94
CA THR A 46 -9.37 -3.79 -2.84
C THR A 46 -10.48 -2.75 -2.64
N ARG A 47 -10.77 -2.36 -1.39
CA ARG A 47 -11.76 -1.30 -1.10
C ARG A 47 -11.35 0.01 -1.76
N ASN A 48 -10.11 0.45 -1.57
CA ASN A 48 -9.59 1.67 -2.18
C ASN A 48 -9.49 1.54 -3.69
N GLY A 49 -9.08 0.40 -4.22
CA GLY A 49 -9.07 0.11 -5.65
C GLY A 49 -10.45 0.28 -6.28
N ARG A 50 -11.49 -0.29 -5.68
CA ARG A 50 -12.88 -0.13 -6.14
C ARG A 50 -13.37 1.33 -6.10
N ASN A 51 -12.85 2.13 -5.19
CA ASN A 51 -13.22 3.53 -5.04
C ASN A 51 -12.35 4.50 -5.87
N GLY A 52 -11.42 3.98 -6.68
CA GLY A 52 -10.56 4.79 -7.53
C GLY A 52 -9.33 5.37 -6.81
N CYS A 53 -8.97 4.85 -5.64
CA CYS A 53 -7.78 5.26 -4.91
C CYS A 53 -6.66 4.22 -5.13
N ALA A 54 -5.55 4.66 -5.74
CA ALA A 54 -4.33 3.89 -5.91
C ALA A 54 -3.33 4.18 -4.78
N PHE A 55 -2.65 3.14 -4.31
CA PHE A 55 -1.47 3.27 -3.45
C PHE A 55 -0.21 3.27 -4.30
N THR A 56 0.68 4.22 -4.08
CA THR A 56 2.02 4.27 -4.68
C THR A 56 3.05 4.56 -3.60
N TYR A 57 4.33 4.35 -3.89
CA TYR A 57 5.40 4.72 -2.94
C TYR A 57 5.49 6.23 -2.69
N ARG A 58 4.87 7.04 -3.56
CA ARG A 58 4.79 8.51 -3.40
C ARG A 58 3.49 9.00 -2.77
N GLY A 59 2.67 8.11 -2.25
CA GLY A 59 1.39 8.44 -1.63
C GLY A 59 0.20 7.84 -2.36
N ARG A 60 -0.99 8.32 -2.00
CA ARG A 60 -2.25 7.88 -2.60
C ARG A 60 -2.65 8.79 -3.75
N LEU A 61 -3.18 8.20 -4.79
CA LEU A 61 -3.68 8.90 -5.97
C LEU A 61 -5.17 8.61 -6.14
N ASN A 62 -5.98 9.65 -6.36
CA ASN A 62 -7.35 9.46 -6.83
C ASN A 62 -7.34 9.46 -8.35
N ILE A 63 -7.56 8.28 -8.97
CA ILE A 63 -7.50 8.11 -10.42
C ILE A 63 -8.57 8.91 -11.18
N ARG A 64 -9.64 9.33 -10.51
CA ARG A 64 -10.69 10.17 -11.11
C ARG A 64 -10.25 11.61 -11.33
N ASN A 65 -9.12 12.04 -10.74
CA ASN A 65 -8.62 13.40 -10.88
C ASN A 65 -8.38 13.76 -12.35
N SER A 66 -8.75 14.99 -12.74
CA SER A 66 -8.65 15.48 -14.12
C SER A 66 -7.20 15.49 -14.65
N ARG A 67 -6.20 15.61 -13.79
CA ARG A 67 -4.77 15.55 -14.17
C ARG A 67 -4.39 14.28 -14.94
N PHE A 68 -5.13 13.20 -14.74
CA PHE A 68 -4.89 11.92 -15.43
C PHE A 68 -5.57 11.83 -16.80
N SER A 69 -6.38 12.82 -17.24
CA SER A 69 -7.25 12.71 -18.42
C SER A 69 -6.51 12.38 -19.72
N SER A 70 -5.30 12.89 -19.90
CA SER A 70 -4.45 12.64 -21.07
C SER A 70 -3.14 11.91 -20.75
N MET A 71 -3.02 11.38 -19.52
CA MET A 71 -1.79 10.72 -19.08
C MET A 71 -1.62 9.37 -19.77
N LYS A 72 -0.52 9.24 -20.51
CA LYS A 72 -0.13 7.98 -21.18
C LYS A 72 0.71 7.07 -20.30
N ASP A 73 1.27 7.62 -19.23
CA ASP A 73 2.08 6.85 -18.27
C ASP A 73 1.20 6.00 -17.36
N PRO A 74 1.74 4.92 -16.78
CA PRO A 74 1.04 4.09 -15.81
C PRO A 74 0.79 4.85 -14.49
N VAL A 75 0.03 4.24 -13.58
CA VAL A 75 -0.21 4.77 -12.22
C VAL A 75 1.10 4.97 -11.46
N GLU A 76 2.03 4.03 -11.62
CA GLU A 76 3.37 4.09 -11.02
C GLU A 76 4.37 3.46 -11.99
N ALA A 77 5.34 4.26 -12.46
CA ALA A 77 6.27 3.88 -13.53
C ALA A 77 7.14 2.65 -13.17
N GLU A 78 7.54 2.55 -11.89
CA GLU A 78 8.40 1.47 -11.40
C GLU A 78 7.63 0.23 -10.92
N CYS A 79 6.30 0.23 -11.11
CA CYS A 79 5.44 -0.88 -10.71
C CYS A 79 5.35 -1.91 -11.83
N GLY A 80 5.87 -3.12 -11.58
CA GLY A 80 5.81 -4.25 -12.52
C GLY A 80 4.48 -5.01 -12.53
N CYS A 81 3.39 -4.48 -11.93
CA CYS A 81 2.10 -5.18 -11.92
C CYS A 81 1.45 -5.19 -13.31
N TYR A 82 0.55 -6.14 -13.54
CA TYR A 82 -0.20 -6.26 -14.79
C TYR A 82 -0.87 -4.94 -15.21
N THR A 83 -1.46 -4.21 -14.26
CA THR A 83 -2.12 -2.93 -14.54
C THR A 83 -1.14 -1.88 -15.08
N CYS A 84 -0.01 -1.68 -14.40
CA CYS A 84 0.96 -0.65 -14.79
C CYS A 84 1.74 -1.01 -16.06
N THR A 85 1.92 -2.29 -16.36
CA THR A 85 2.62 -2.74 -17.58
C THR A 85 1.76 -2.69 -18.84
N HIS A 86 0.42 -2.70 -18.70
CA HIS A 86 -0.48 -2.79 -19.86
C HIS A 86 -1.41 -1.59 -20.03
N PHE A 87 -1.63 -0.76 -18.99
CA PHE A 87 -2.63 0.31 -19.03
C PHE A 87 -2.08 1.63 -18.50
N SER A 88 -2.48 2.70 -19.17
CA SER A 88 -2.18 4.06 -18.72
C SER A 88 -3.12 4.52 -17.61
N ALA A 89 -2.68 5.50 -16.81
CA ALA A 89 -3.52 6.13 -15.80
C ALA A 89 -4.73 6.85 -16.44
N GLY A 90 -4.55 7.39 -17.64
CA GLY A 90 -5.64 8.02 -18.41
C GLY A 90 -6.73 7.01 -18.79
N TYR A 91 -6.35 5.80 -19.23
CA TYR A 91 -7.31 4.74 -19.52
C TYR A 91 -8.04 4.27 -18.27
N LEU A 92 -7.34 4.05 -17.17
CA LEU A 92 -7.98 3.72 -15.90
C LEU A 92 -8.99 4.80 -15.48
N ARG A 93 -8.61 6.08 -15.55
CA ARG A 93 -9.54 7.18 -15.28
C ARG A 93 -10.78 7.11 -16.15
N HIS A 94 -10.61 6.84 -17.45
CA HIS A 94 -11.74 6.68 -18.37
C HIS A 94 -12.70 5.59 -17.89
N LEU A 95 -12.19 4.38 -17.55
CA LEU A 95 -13.00 3.28 -17.04
C LEU A 95 -13.80 3.66 -15.79
N PHE A 96 -13.16 4.36 -14.85
CA PHE A 96 -13.85 4.84 -13.65
C PHE A 96 -14.93 5.90 -13.92
N ASN A 97 -14.72 6.76 -14.92
CA ASN A 97 -15.69 7.81 -15.27
C ASN A 97 -16.93 7.26 -15.96
N ILE A 98 -16.78 6.23 -16.78
CA ILE A 98 -17.92 5.57 -17.44
C ILE A 98 -18.56 4.46 -16.61
N GLY A 99 -18.02 4.19 -15.40
CA GLY A 99 -18.56 3.15 -14.50
C GLY A 99 -18.23 1.72 -14.92
N GLU A 100 -17.16 1.51 -15.73
CA GLU A 100 -16.78 0.18 -16.23
C GLU A 100 -16.10 -0.64 -15.12
N GLY A 101 -16.62 -1.86 -14.89
CA GLY A 101 -16.14 -2.75 -13.81
C GLY A 101 -14.68 -3.15 -13.90
N LEU A 102 -14.08 -3.10 -15.08
CA LEU A 102 -12.67 -3.39 -15.30
C LEU A 102 -11.74 -2.40 -14.55
N GLY A 103 -12.13 -1.12 -14.44
CA GLY A 103 -11.37 -0.11 -13.69
C GLY A 103 -11.08 -0.51 -12.24
N PRO A 104 -12.13 -0.80 -11.44
CA PRO A 104 -12.00 -1.36 -10.09
C PRO A 104 -11.13 -2.62 -9.99
N VAL A 105 -11.26 -3.55 -10.95
CA VAL A 105 -10.44 -4.78 -10.96
C VAL A 105 -8.97 -4.46 -11.15
N LEU A 106 -8.63 -3.69 -12.19
CA LEU A 106 -7.25 -3.32 -12.50
C LEU A 106 -6.60 -2.54 -11.35
N LEU A 107 -7.32 -1.58 -10.77
CA LEU A 107 -6.76 -0.79 -9.67
C LEU A 107 -6.61 -1.60 -8.38
N SER A 108 -7.49 -2.59 -8.15
CA SER A 108 -7.34 -3.53 -7.03
C SER A 108 -6.10 -4.41 -7.20
N LEU A 109 -5.83 -4.92 -8.42
CA LEU A 109 -4.61 -5.67 -8.74
C LEU A 109 -3.35 -4.83 -8.46
N HIS A 110 -3.34 -3.57 -8.90
CA HIS A 110 -2.24 -2.65 -8.61
C HIS A 110 -2.03 -2.47 -7.10
N ASN A 111 -3.09 -2.22 -6.35
CA ASN A 111 -3.01 -2.01 -4.90
C ASN A 111 -2.53 -3.27 -4.16
N ILE A 112 -3.00 -4.45 -4.54
CA ILE A 112 -2.50 -5.71 -3.95
C ILE A 112 -1.00 -5.86 -4.22
N THR A 113 -0.55 -5.61 -5.44
CA THR A 113 0.89 -5.66 -5.78
C THR A 113 1.69 -4.65 -4.98
N PHE A 114 1.17 -3.42 -4.79
CA PHE A 114 1.82 -2.43 -3.92
C PHE A 114 2.03 -2.98 -2.51
N PHE A 115 1.00 -3.54 -1.88
CA PHE A 115 1.11 -4.06 -0.52
C PHE A 115 2.04 -5.28 -0.42
N MET A 116 2.05 -6.16 -1.43
CA MET A 116 2.99 -7.29 -1.47
C MET A 116 4.45 -6.82 -1.56
N ARG A 117 4.75 -5.87 -2.45
CA ARG A 117 6.09 -5.25 -2.55
C ARG A 117 6.47 -4.52 -1.27
N PHE A 118 5.54 -3.76 -0.70
CA PHE A 118 5.77 -3.03 0.55
C PHE A 118 6.12 -3.98 1.71
N MET A 119 5.43 -5.12 1.85
CA MET A 119 5.76 -6.13 2.85
C MET A 119 7.10 -6.80 2.59
N GLU A 120 7.47 -7.03 1.33
CA GLU A 120 8.79 -7.55 0.95
C GLU A 120 9.91 -6.57 1.31
N ASP A 121 9.73 -5.28 1.03
CA ASP A 121 10.70 -4.23 1.39
C ASP A 121 10.86 -4.11 2.91
N ILE A 122 9.75 -4.18 3.65
CA ILE A 122 9.77 -4.23 5.13
C ILE A 122 10.59 -5.43 5.59
N ARG A 123 10.31 -6.62 5.08
CA ARG A 123 11.02 -7.86 5.43
C ARG A 123 12.52 -7.72 5.16
N ASN A 124 12.89 -7.25 3.99
CA ASN A 124 14.29 -7.05 3.61
C ASN A 124 14.98 -6.03 4.54
N SER A 125 14.31 -4.94 4.88
CA SER A 125 14.84 -3.93 5.80
C SER A 125 15.05 -4.45 7.22
N VAL A 126 14.17 -5.34 7.70
CA VAL A 126 14.34 -6.02 8.99
C VAL A 126 15.54 -6.97 8.94
N MET A 127 15.66 -7.80 7.90
CA MET A 127 16.76 -8.75 7.74
C MET A 127 18.12 -8.05 7.64
N ASN A 128 18.18 -6.88 7.01
CA ASN A 128 19.40 -6.09 6.85
C ASN A 128 19.68 -5.13 8.01
N GLY A 129 18.82 -5.09 9.03
CA GLY A 129 18.98 -4.18 10.18
C GLY A 129 18.72 -2.70 9.87
N SER A 130 18.10 -2.37 8.71
CA SER A 130 17.85 -0.99 8.25
C SER A 130 16.39 -0.55 8.41
N PHE A 131 15.59 -1.29 9.17
CA PHE A 131 14.13 -1.05 9.27
C PHE A 131 13.76 0.36 9.75
N LYS A 132 14.49 0.93 10.70
CA LYS A 132 14.20 2.28 11.21
C LYS A 132 14.36 3.34 10.14
N ASP A 133 15.43 3.26 9.36
CA ASP A 133 15.71 4.18 8.26
C ASP A 133 14.69 4.02 7.14
N PHE A 134 14.35 2.78 6.78
CA PHE A 134 13.29 2.47 5.83
C PHE A 134 11.95 3.07 6.27
N LYS A 135 11.52 2.81 7.51
CA LYS A 135 10.28 3.35 8.08
C LYS A 135 10.23 4.88 7.99
N GLN A 136 11.28 5.55 8.44
CA GLN A 136 11.35 7.01 8.44
C GLN A 136 11.26 7.57 7.01
N HIS A 137 12.05 7.02 6.10
CA HIS A 137 12.10 7.44 4.70
C HIS A 137 10.75 7.22 4.01
N PHE A 138 10.18 6.03 4.14
CA PHE A 138 8.88 5.71 3.55
C PHE A 138 7.78 6.65 4.06
N LEU A 139 7.66 6.85 5.38
CA LEU A 139 6.64 7.72 5.95
C LEU A 139 6.80 9.18 5.49
N GLN A 140 8.04 9.65 5.35
CA GLN A 140 8.32 10.99 4.86
C GLN A 140 7.83 11.18 3.41
N ILE A 141 8.11 10.23 2.53
CA ILE A 141 7.72 10.32 1.11
C ILE A 141 6.21 10.11 0.96
N PHE A 142 5.69 9.03 1.53
CA PHE A 142 4.30 8.61 1.34
C PHE A 142 3.30 9.66 1.84
N TYR A 143 3.54 10.26 3.01
CA TYR A 143 2.59 11.23 3.58
C TYR A 143 2.83 12.67 3.12
N LYS A 144 4.01 13.03 2.61
CA LYS A 144 4.20 14.32 1.90
C LYS A 144 3.48 14.33 0.56
N GLY A 145 3.49 13.21 -0.17
CA GLY A 145 2.80 13.09 -1.46
C GLY A 145 1.27 13.20 -1.35
N ASN A 146 0.69 12.90 -0.19
CA ASN A 146 -0.76 13.05 0.04
C ASN A 146 -1.23 14.51 0.21
N GLN A 147 -0.34 15.48 0.22
CA GLN A 147 -0.68 16.92 0.35
C GLN A 147 -0.82 17.64 -1.01
N GLN A 148 -0.68 16.92 -2.11
CA GLN A 148 -0.84 17.41 -3.49
C GLN A 148 -2.09 16.78 -4.15
#